data_1067f1f6f146bd15eb82a06422ea59f6
#
_entry.id   1067f1f6f146bd15eb82a06422ea59f6
#
_cell.length_a   1.000
_cell.length_b   1.000
_cell.length_c   1.000
_cell.angle_alpha   90.00
_cell.angle_beta   90.00
_cell.angle_gamma   90.00
#
_symmetry.space_group_name_H-M   'P 1'
#
loop_
_entity.id
_entity.type
_entity.pdbx_description
1 polymer ?
#
loop_
_entity_poly.entity_id
_entity_poly.type
_entity_poly.pdbx_seq_one_letter_code
_entity_poly.pdbx_strand_id
1 'polypeptide(L)'
;LLVAAVDAGVKHLVYVTSLDAFMGYDPDFLVSTSWHPRPTTEPAVMAPLLGEFVTREFAQTAQIRLTILRLGHLVDADGIGDDDELDPMAIDPRDAANGVAATLVGNDGSRTYRLFHLQADFEGARFPIGGGRQQLDVKLQYDFGRPRGERT
;
A
#
# COMPACT_ATOMS: atom_id res chain seq x y z
N LEU A 1 -11.60 11.33 -15.07
CA LEU A 1 -10.15 11.13 -14.97
C LEU A 1 -9.69 9.91 -15.75
N LEU A 2 -10.18 8.68 -15.48
CA LEU A 2 -9.70 7.42 -16.09
C LEU A 2 -9.79 7.43 -17.63
N VAL A 3 -10.94 7.83 -18.20
CA VAL A 3 -11.12 7.97 -19.64
C VAL A 3 -10.12 8.96 -20.24
N ALA A 4 -9.99 10.14 -19.62
CA ALA A 4 -9.05 11.16 -20.09
C ALA A 4 -7.57 10.68 -20.03
N ALA A 5 -7.21 9.84 -19.07
CA ALA A 5 -5.87 9.26 -19.01
C ALA A 5 -5.62 8.32 -20.20
N VAL A 6 -6.60 7.50 -20.58
CA VAL A 6 -6.48 6.61 -21.75
C VAL A 6 -6.41 7.43 -23.04
N ASP A 7 -7.27 8.42 -23.19
CA ASP A 7 -7.28 9.33 -24.36
C ASP A 7 -5.95 10.08 -24.51
N ALA A 8 -5.32 10.43 -23.38
CA ALA A 8 -3.99 11.03 -23.35
C ALA A 8 -2.83 10.03 -23.57
N GLY A 9 -3.11 8.74 -23.78
CA GLY A 9 -2.12 7.73 -24.07
C GLY A 9 -1.37 7.20 -22.84
N VAL A 10 -1.88 7.40 -21.61
CA VAL A 10 -1.32 6.84 -20.38
C VAL A 10 -1.29 5.31 -20.48
N LYS A 11 -0.13 4.70 -20.20
CA LYS A 11 0.09 3.25 -20.30
C LYS A 11 0.13 2.56 -18.96
N HIS A 12 0.33 3.31 -17.88
CA HIS A 12 0.40 2.79 -16.52
C HIS A 12 -0.28 3.74 -15.56
N LEU A 13 -1.20 3.21 -14.78
CA LEU A 13 -1.92 3.92 -13.73
C LEU A 13 -1.48 3.38 -12.37
N VAL A 14 -1.19 4.27 -11.43
CA VAL A 14 -0.98 3.93 -10.04
C VAL A 14 -2.13 4.50 -9.23
N TYR A 15 -2.85 3.63 -8.52
CA TYR A 15 -3.93 4.03 -7.63
C TYR A 15 -3.47 3.82 -6.18
N VAL A 16 -3.34 4.92 -5.45
CA VAL A 16 -2.98 4.88 -4.02
C VAL A 16 -4.27 4.88 -3.20
N THR A 17 -4.36 3.94 -2.26
CA THR A 17 -5.50 3.75 -1.37
C THR A 17 -5.00 3.46 0.05
N SER A 18 -5.86 3.05 0.98
CA SER A 18 -5.53 2.88 2.39
C SER A 18 -5.56 1.42 2.84
N LEU A 19 -4.73 1.08 3.82
CA LEU A 19 -4.79 -0.17 4.58
C LEU A 19 -5.97 -0.21 5.56
N ASP A 20 -6.70 0.88 5.78
CA ASP A 20 -7.90 0.94 6.63
C ASP A 20 -8.97 -0.07 6.20
N ALA A 21 -8.98 -0.47 4.94
CA ALA A 21 -9.86 -1.51 4.42
C ALA A 21 -9.74 -2.87 5.15
N PHE A 22 -8.71 -3.04 6.00
CA PHE A 22 -8.46 -4.25 6.79
C PHE A 22 -8.69 -4.08 8.29
N MET A 23 -9.17 -2.94 8.74
CA MET A 23 -9.41 -2.67 10.17
C MET A 23 -10.48 -3.58 10.80
N GLY A 24 -11.30 -4.26 10.00
CA GLY A 24 -12.25 -5.28 10.47
C GLY A 24 -11.61 -6.62 10.87
N TYR A 25 -10.29 -6.77 10.77
CA TYR A 25 -9.55 -7.93 11.25
C TYR A 25 -8.94 -7.68 12.63
N ASP A 26 -8.74 -8.77 13.37
CA ASP A 26 -8.05 -8.74 14.65
C ASP A 26 -6.66 -8.07 14.51
N PRO A 27 -6.30 -7.14 15.43
CA PRO A 27 -5.02 -6.43 15.37
C PRO A 27 -3.79 -7.35 15.38
N ASP A 28 -3.86 -8.53 15.95
CA ASP A 28 -2.75 -9.47 16.03
C ASP A 28 -2.46 -10.21 14.71
N PHE A 29 -3.31 -10.04 13.70
CA PHE A 29 -3.11 -10.71 12.42
C PHE A 29 -2.15 -9.98 11.50
N LEU A 30 -1.22 -10.75 10.91
CA LEU A 30 -0.42 -10.33 9.79
C LEU A 30 -1.22 -10.48 8.50
N VAL A 31 -1.54 -9.37 7.87
CA VAL A 31 -2.44 -9.31 6.71
C VAL A 31 -1.65 -9.14 5.42
N SER A 32 -1.68 -10.14 4.56
CA SER A 32 -1.03 -10.08 3.24
C SER A 32 -1.95 -9.53 2.16
N THR A 33 -1.39 -9.25 0.99
CA THR A 33 -2.15 -8.77 -0.18
C THR A 33 -3.20 -9.76 -0.71
N SER A 34 -3.14 -11.03 -0.30
CA SER A 34 -4.11 -12.06 -0.67
C SER A 34 -5.38 -12.04 0.18
N TRP A 35 -5.41 -11.30 1.28
CA TRP A 35 -6.58 -11.20 2.14
C TRP A 35 -7.65 -10.32 1.51
N HIS A 36 -8.91 -10.68 1.76
CA HIS A 36 -10.04 -9.86 1.32
C HIS A 36 -10.23 -8.67 2.27
N PRO A 37 -10.44 -7.45 1.77
CA PRO A 37 -10.78 -6.32 2.62
C PRO A 37 -12.02 -6.58 3.49
N ARG A 38 -11.96 -6.08 4.72
CA ARG A 38 -13.09 -6.01 5.67
C ARG A 38 -13.26 -4.57 6.14
N PRO A 39 -13.76 -3.69 5.27
CA PRO A 39 -13.92 -2.29 5.60
C PRO A 39 -15.02 -2.09 6.65
N THR A 40 -14.93 -0.99 7.37
CA THR A 40 -16.07 -0.47 8.14
C THR A 40 -17.09 0.19 7.21
N THR A 41 -18.24 0.61 7.74
CA THR A 41 -19.25 1.35 6.97
C THR A 41 -18.91 2.83 6.80
N GLU A 42 -17.75 3.26 7.29
CA GLU A 42 -17.30 4.65 7.20
C GLU A 42 -16.99 5.03 5.74
N PRO A 43 -17.53 6.15 5.24
CA PRO A 43 -17.27 6.60 3.87
C PRO A 43 -15.79 6.80 3.56
N ALA A 44 -14.99 7.25 4.53
CA ALA A 44 -13.55 7.45 4.38
C ALA A 44 -12.80 6.13 4.10
N VAL A 45 -13.29 5.01 4.62
CA VAL A 45 -12.73 3.67 4.39
C VAL A 45 -13.31 3.03 3.13
N MET A 46 -14.63 3.19 2.93
CA MET A 46 -15.32 2.56 1.80
C MET A 46 -14.97 3.21 0.46
N ALA A 47 -14.86 4.53 0.38
CA ALA A 47 -14.66 5.22 -0.89
C ALA A 47 -13.34 4.84 -1.58
N PRO A 48 -12.17 4.79 -0.90
CA PRO A 48 -10.93 4.30 -1.51
C PRO A 48 -11.03 2.85 -2.01
N LEU A 49 -11.70 1.97 -1.24
CA LEU A 49 -11.89 0.57 -1.64
C LEU A 49 -12.77 0.44 -2.88
N LEU A 50 -13.88 1.18 -2.97
CA LEU A 50 -14.70 1.22 -4.17
C LEU A 50 -13.93 1.77 -5.38
N GLY A 51 -13.05 2.75 -5.15
CA GLY A 51 -12.13 3.26 -6.16
C GLY A 51 -11.17 2.18 -6.68
N GLU A 52 -10.68 1.27 -5.85
CA GLU A 52 -9.89 0.12 -6.29
C GLU A 52 -10.69 -0.75 -7.28
N PHE A 53 -11.94 -1.09 -6.96
CA PHE A 53 -12.78 -1.89 -7.83
C PHE A 53 -13.00 -1.22 -9.18
N VAL A 54 -13.43 0.04 -9.17
CA VAL A 54 -13.68 0.80 -10.40
C VAL A 54 -12.41 0.90 -11.25
N THR A 55 -11.28 1.22 -10.63
CA THR A 55 -10.01 1.40 -11.36
C THR A 55 -9.53 0.08 -11.95
N ARG A 56 -9.70 -1.03 -11.23
CA ARG A 56 -9.32 -2.36 -11.71
C ARG A 56 -10.15 -2.79 -12.91
N GLU A 57 -11.46 -2.69 -12.85
CA GLU A 57 -12.35 -3.06 -13.96
C GLU A 57 -12.11 -2.18 -15.19
N PHE A 58 -11.88 -0.87 -14.94
CA PHE A 58 -11.54 0.06 -16.02
C PHE A 58 -10.20 -0.32 -16.67
N ALA A 59 -9.16 -0.59 -15.88
CA ALA A 59 -7.84 -0.93 -16.40
C ALA A 59 -7.84 -2.22 -17.23
N GLN A 60 -8.63 -3.21 -16.83
CA GLN A 60 -8.83 -4.45 -17.61
C GLN A 60 -9.48 -4.17 -18.96
N THR A 61 -10.54 -3.37 -18.97
CA THR A 61 -11.27 -3.02 -20.20
C THR A 61 -10.42 -2.18 -21.13
N ALA A 62 -9.71 -1.19 -20.60
CA ALA A 62 -8.85 -0.28 -21.35
C ALA A 62 -7.48 -0.87 -21.72
N GLN A 63 -7.15 -2.06 -21.23
CA GLN A 63 -5.88 -2.75 -21.46
C GLN A 63 -4.64 -1.91 -21.05
N ILE A 64 -4.77 -1.13 -19.98
CA ILE A 64 -3.66 -0.39 -19.37
C ILE A 64 -3.12 -1.10 -18.14
N ARG A 65 -1.85 -0.88 -17.82
CA ARG A 65 -1.26 -1.41 -16.59
C ARG A 65 -1.83 -0.68 -15.38
N LEU A 66 -2.14 -1.43 -14.33
CA LEU A 66 -2.58 -0.90 -13.05
C LEU A 66 -1.71 -1.40 -11.92
N THR A 67 -1.22 -0.48 -11.10
CA THR A 67 -0.67 -0.80 -9.78
C THR A 67 -1.56 -0.19 -8.71
N ILE A 68 -2.05 -1.00 -7.78
CA ILE A 68 -2.71 -0.53 -6.56
C ILE A 68 -1.69 -0.57 -5.43
N LEU A 69 -1.54 0.54 -4.74
CA LEU A 69 -0.69 0.69 -3.57
C LEU A 69 -1.56 1.04 -2.36
N ARG A 70 -1.76 0.07 -1.48
CA ARG A 70 -2.45 0.28 -0.21
C ARG A 70 -1.45 0.77 0.81
N LEU A 71 -1.61 2.02 1.22
CA LEU A 71 -0.68 2.76 2.05
C LEU A 71 -1.13 2.75 3.51
N GLY A 72 -0.17 2.62 4.43
CA GLY A 72 -0.37 2.84 5.85
C GLY A 72 -0.58 4.31 6.21
N HIS A 73 -0.71 4.59 7.49
CA HIS A 73 -0.90 5.94 8.00
C HIS A 73 0.41 6.71 7.98
N LEU A 74 0.37 7.94 7.46
CA LEU A 74 1.55 8.79 7.39
C LEU A 74 1.89 9.34 8.78
N VAL A 75 3.04 8.95 9.31
CA VAL A 75 3.56 9.37 10.61
C VAL A 75 5.01 9.85 10.41
N ASP A 76 5.32 11.04 10.90
CA ASP A 76 6.68 11.58 10.84
C ASP A 76 7.57 10.87 11.88
N ALA A 77 8.54 10.10 11.41
CA ALA A 77 9.43 9.34 12.28
C ALA A 77 10.31 10.25 13.16
N ASP A 78 10.63 11.47 12.71
CA ASP A 78 11.43 12.41 13.50
C ASP A 78 10.64 13.00 14.68
N GLY A 79 9.31 12.87 14.67
CA GLY A 79 8.42 13.36 15.72
C GLY A 79 8.01 12.32 16.76
N ILE A 80 8.41 11.05 16.60
CA ILE A 80 8.05 9.94 17.51
C ILE A 80 9.17 9.71 18.51
N GLY A 81 8.82 9.74 19.81
CA GLY A 81 9.71 9.35 20.90
C GLY A 81 9.68 7.84 21.21
N ASP A 82 10.69 7.37 21.93
CA ASP A 82 10.83 5.94 22.28
C ASP A 82 9.65 5.40 23.10
N ASP A 83 9.02 6.26 23.91
CA ASP A 83 7.88 5.92 24.78
C ASP A 83 6.51 6.16 24.13
N ASP A 84 6.46 6.71 22.93
CA ASP A 84 5.19 7.01 22.25
C ASP A 84 4.53 5.72 21.74
N GLU A 85 3.20 5.68 21.78
CA GLU A 85 2.44 4.61 21.15
C GLU A 85 2.49 4.78 19.64
N LEU A 86 3.10 3.80 18.95
CA LEU A 86 3.21 3.83 17.49
C LEU A 86 2.00 3.16 16.85
N ASP A 87 1.43 3.85 15.85
CA ASP A 87 0.38 3.28 15.00
C ASP A 87 0.89 2.00 14.30
N PRO A 88 0.23 0.83 14.47
CA PRO A 88 0.65 -0.43 13.86
C PRO A 88 0.63 -0.42 12.33
N MET A 89 0.09 0.63 11.72
CA MET A 89 0.08 0.84 10.27
C MET A 89 0.97 2.02 9.84
N ALA A 90 1.83 2.53 10.73
CA ALA A 90 2.66 3.70 10.43
C ALA A 90 3.58 3.50 9.24
N ILE A 91 3.78 4.57 8.49
CA ILE A 91 4.84 4.72 7.48
C ILE A 91 5.30 6.17 7.46
N ASP A 92 6.61 6.38 7.37
CA ASP A 92 7.14 7.73 7.20
C ASP A 92 6.79 8.30 5.81
N PRO A 93 6.40 9.59 5.71
CA PRO A 93 6.07 10.21 4.42
C PRO A 93 7.17 10.08 3.36
N ARG A 94 8.44 10.08 3.77
CA ARG A 94 9.59 9.92 2.86
C ARG A 94 9.65 8.51 2.27
N ASP A 95 9.40 7.48 3.08
CA ASP A 95 9.31 6.09 2.63
C ASP A 95 8.04 5.84 1.80
N ALA A 96 6.93 6.48 2.14
CA ALA A 96 5.72 6.45 1.33
C ALA A 96 5.96 7.02 -0.07
N ALA A 97 6.65 8.17 -0.16
CA ALA A 97 7.01 8.78 -1.44
C ALA A 97 7.95 7.88 -2.27
N ASN A 98 8.96 7.26 -1.62
CA ASN A 98 9.85 6.29 -2.26
C ASN A 98 9.09 5.08 -2.78
N GLY A 99 8.11 4.58 -2.02
CA GLY A 99 7.25 3.48 -2.45
C GLY A 99 6.41 3.82 -3.68
N VAL A 100 5.79 5.00 -3.70
CA VAL A 100 5.07 5.49 -4.88
C VAL A 100 6.00 5.60 -6.08
N ALA A 101 7.18 6.19 -5.93
CA ALA A 101 8.17 6.30 -7.00
C ALA A 101 8.60 4.92 -7.53
N ALA A 102 8.83 3.94 -6.66
CA ALA A 102 9.18 2.57 -7.03
C ALA A 102 8.08 1.90 -7.88
N THR A 103 6.80 2.19 -7.60
CA THR A 103 5.70 1.65 -8.43
C THR A 103 5.71 2.21 -9.85
N LEU A 104 6.16 3.45 -10.03
CA LEU A 104 6.22 4.12 -11.34
C LEU A 104 7.39 3.63 -12.20
N VAL A 105 8.54 3.37 -11.57
CA VAL A 105 9.78 2.94 -12.25
C VAL A 105 9.83 1.43 -12.46
N GLY A 106 9.28 0.64 -11.55
CA GLY A 106 9.30 -0.81 -11.57
C GLY A 106 8.57 -1.39 -12.79
N ASN A 107 9.34 -1.75 -13.80
CA ASN A 107 8.83 -2.29 -15.05
C ASN A 107 9.12 -3.79 -15.14
N ASP A 108 8.29 -4.62 -14.53
CA ASP A 108 8.29 -6.04 -14.87
C ASP A 108 7.30 -6.30 -16.02
N GLY A 109 7.58 -5.89 -17.19
CA GLY A 109 6.78 -5.87 -18.43
C GLY A 109 5.70 -6.95 -18.67
N SER A 110 5.47 -7.86 -17.73
CA SER A 110 4.62 -9.05 -17.90
C SER A 110 3.23 -8.97 -17.22
N ARG A 111 3.00 -8.04 -16.29
CA ARG A 111 1.75 -8.02 -15.52
C ARG A 111 0.94 -6.75 -15.74
N THR A 112 -0.32 -6.95 -16.14
CA THR A 112 -1.29 -5.86 -16.29
C THR A 112 -1.81 -5.33 -14.96
N TYR A 113 -1.74 -6.15 -13.89
CA TYR A 113 -2.23 -5.80 -12.55
C TYR A 113 -1.22 -6.15 -11.47
N ARG A 114 -0.95 -5.19 -10.58
CA ARG A 114 -0.12 -5.35 -9.38
C ARG A 114 -0.82 -4.76 -8.16
N LEU A 115 -0.63 -5.39 -7.00
CA LEU A 115 -1.18 -4.94 -5.73
C LEU A 115 -0.11 -5.06 -4.64
N PHE A 116 0.14 -3.98 -3.93
CA PHE A 116 1.10 -3.93 -2.84
C PHE A 116 0.49 -3.34 -1.58
N HIS A 117 0.94 -3.83 -0.42
CA HIS A 117 0.82 -3.15 0.85
C HIS A 117 2.13 -2.40 1.11
N LEU A 118 2.04 -1.18 1.59
CA LEU A 118 3.19 -0.35 1.93
C LEU A 118 2.99 0.28 3.30
N GLN A 119 3.76 -0.21 4.28
CA GLN A 119 3.92 0.35 5.60
C GLN A 119 5.38 0.17 6.05
N ALA A 120 5.80 0.84 7.12
CA ALA A 120 7.14 0.64 7.68
C ALA A 120 7.32 -0.79 8.22
N ASP A 121 8.54 -1.31 8.17
CA ASP A 121 8.88 -2.65 8.66
C ASP A 121 9.47 -2.56 10.07
N PHE A 122 8.61 -2.63 11.08
CA PHE A 122 8.97 -2.57 12.49
C PHE A 122 8.28 -3.69 13.28
N GLU A 123 8.70 -3.89 14.53
CA GLU A 123 8.07 -4.87 15.41
C GLU A 123 6.62 -4.47 15.70
N GLY A 124 5.68 -5.37 15.45
CA GLY A 124 4.23 -5.11 15.57
C GLY A 124 3.56 -4.60 14.28
N ALA A 125 4.32 -4.33 13.21
CA ALA A 125 3.74 -3.97 11.91
C ALA A 125 2.84 -5.08 11.35
N ARG A 126 1.63 -4.73 10.91
CA ARG A 126 0.57 -5.68 10.53
C ARG A 126 0.61 -6.11 9.06
N PHE A 127 1.18 -5.30 8.18
CA PHE A 127 1.12 -5.48 6.73
C PHE A 127 2.53 -5.60 6.14
N PRO A 128 3.16 -6.78 6.25
CA PRO A 128 4.53 -6.97 5.79
C PRO A 128 4.63 -6.76 4.28
N ILE A 129 5.62 -6.01 3.83
CA ILE A 129 5.86 -5.72 2.40
C ILE A 129 6.16 -7.01 1.61
N GLY A 130 6.72 -8.01 2.23
CA GLY A 130 7.16 -9.26 1.59
C GLY A 130 6.13 -10.39 1.55
N GLY A 131 4.88 -10.18 1.98
CA GLY A 131 3.88 -11.23 2.16
C GLY A 131 3.10 -11.66 0.91
N GLY A 132 3.39 -11.14 -0.26
CA GLY A 132 2.67 -11.40 -1.50
C GLY A 132 3.51 -12.08 -2.58
N ARG A 133 2.84 -12.54 -3.66
CA ARG A 133 3.50 -13.11 -4.85
C ARG A 133 4.34 -12.08 -5.64
N GLN A 134 4.29 -10.82 -5.24
CA GLN A 134 4.96 -9.70 -5.89
C GLN A 134 5.70 -8.92 -4.82
N GLN A 135 6.92 -8.53 -5.10
CA GLN A 135 7.71 -7.65 -4.26
C GLN A 135 7.79 -6.27 -4.92
N LEU A 136 7.59 -5.23 -4.12
CA LEU A 136 7.93 -3.88 -4.48
C LEU A 136 9.41 -3.68 -4.15
N ASP A 137 10.22 -3.35 -5.15
CA ASP A 137 11.64 -3.05 -4.96
C ASP A 137 11.79 -1.63 -4.36
N VAL A 138 11.58 -1.56 -3.05
CA VAL A 138 11.73 -0.34 -2.26
C VAL A 138 12.47 -0.66 -0.97
N LYS A 139 13.46 0.17 -0.64
CA LYS A 139 14.15 0.11 0.64
C LYS A 139 13.52 1.16 1.56
N LEU A 140 12.87 0.70 2.61
CA LEU A 140 12.38 1.57 3.68
C LEU A 140 13.56 1.95 4.59
N GLN A 141 13.57 3.20 5.07
CA GLN A 141 14.64 3.77 5.87
C GLN A 141 14.23 4.03 7.31
N TYR A 142 12.91 4.13 7.57
CA TYR A 142 12.37 4.55 8.85
C TYR A 142 11.59 3.41 9.51
N ASP A 143 12.13 2.85 10.57
CA ASP A 143 11.54 1.79 11.40
C ASP A 143 11.02 2.30 12.75
N PHE A 144 11.01 3.62 12.93
CA PHE A 144 10.59 4.31 14.16
C PHE A 144 11.36 3.89 15.40
N GLY A 145 12.66 3.53 15.25
CA GLY A 145 13.50 3.03 16.34
C GLY A 145 13.11 1.64 16.86
N ARG A 146 12.24 0.91 16.15
CA ARG A 146 11.71 -0.41 16.53
C ARG A 146 11.98 -1.45 15.44
N PRO A 147 13.25 -1.72 15.11
CA PRO A 147 13.56 -2.63 14.02
C PRO A 147 12.99 -4.02 14.28
N ARG A 148 12.41 -4.61 13.23
CA ARG A 148 11.97 -6.00 13.31
C ARG A 148 13.19 -6.90 13.45
N GLY A 149 13.21 -7.71 14.51
CA GLY A 149 14.29 -8.70 14.74
C GLY A 149 14.47 -9.62 13.52
N GLU A 150 15.70 -10.03 13.23
CA GLU A 150 15.99 -10.99 12.19
C GLU A 150 15.15 -12.26 12.38
N ARG A 151 14.33 -12.60 11.41
CA ARG A 151 13.61 -13.87 11.42
C ARG A 151 14.63 -14.97 11.12
N THR A 152 15.01 -15.71 12.17
CA THR A 152 15.75 -16.96 12.04
C THR A 152 14.91 -18.06 11.42
#